data_cf04eb01f7af8e9e3d6bd25d803eba53
#
_entry.id   cf04eb01f7af8e9e3d6bd25d803eba53
#
_cell.length_a   1.000
_cell.length_b   1.000
_cell.length_c   1.000
_cell.angle_alpha   90.00
_cell.angle_beta   90.00
_cell.angle_gamma   90.00
#
_symmetry.space_group_name_H-M   'P 1'
#
loop_
_entity.id
_entity.type
_entity.pdbx_description
1 polymer ?
#
loop_
_entity_poly.entity_id
_entity_poly.type
_entity_poly.pdbx_seq_one_letter_code
_entity_poly.pdbx_strand_id
1 'polypeptide(L)'
;WTATAAGACLLRPAGQGVGIRAVTFGRVQDLGIRDINNMGAAMAPAAAATFLRYLTDTNTQPQEFDAICTGDLGHVGSQLFRELLAAEGLLLKNHVDCGSLLYDAEGQSVHSGASGPGCCAAVLCGHLLPRLERRGQRRVLFLATGALMSQTTFLQKESIPAISHLVELAAPEEQNGGNT
;
A
#
# COMPACT_ATOMS: atom_id res chain seq x y z
N TRP A 1 -5.39 -0.79 15.49
CA TRP A 1 -4.38 -1.12 16.50
C TRP A 1 -2.99 -0.94 15.93
N THR A 2 -2.05 -0.34 16.69
CA THR A 2 -0.66 -0.23 16.26
C THR A 2 -0.02 -1.61 16.19
N ALA A 3 0.54 -1.95 15.02
CA ALA A 3 1.25 -3.21 14.85
C ALA A 3 2.62 -3.15 15.53
N THR A 4 2.89 -4.08 16.44
CA THR A 4 4.23 -4.30 17.01
C THR A 4 5.01 -5.21 16.08
N ALA A 5 5.60 -4.61 15.05
CA ALA A 5 6.24 -5.36 13.97
C ALA A 5 7.36 -4.53 13.32
N ALA A 6 8.22 -5.21 12.59
CA ALA A 6 9.26 -4.59 11.75
C ALA A 6 9.48 -5.44 10.49
N GLY A 7 10.04 -4.83 9.46
CA GLY A 7 10.49 -5.51 8.26
C GLY A 7 11.77 -4.87 7.75
N ALA A 8 12.63 -5.66 7.14
CA ALA A 8 13.87 -5.19 6.52
C ALA A 8 14.07 -5.89 5.17
N CYS A 9 14.45 -5.12 4.16
CA CYS A 9 14.77 -5.61 2.83
C CYS A 9 16.17 -5.18 2.43
N LEU A 10 16.95 -6.11 1.87
CA LEU A 10 18.21 -5.79 1.24
C LEU A 10 17.98 -5.50 -0.26
N LEU A 11 18.28 -4.28 -0.66
CA LEU A 11 18.22 -3.87 -2.08
C LEU A 11 19.60 -3.98 -2.72
N ARG A 12 19.64 -4.46 -3.96
CA ARG A 12 20.86 -4.55 -4.78
C ARG A 12 20.56 -4.19 -6.24
N PRO A 13 21.53 -3.65 -7.00
CA PRO A 13 21.30 -3.18 -8.37
C PRO A 13 20.92 -4.28 -9.35
N ALA A 14 21.38 -5.52 -9.12
CA ALA A 14 21.10 -6.67 -9.96
C ALA A 14 21.08 -7.95 -9.14
N GLY A 15 20.40 -8.97 -9.65
CA GLY A 15 20.37 -10.31 -9.01
C GLY A 15 19.09 -11.05 -9.32
N GLN A 16 19.04 -12.26 -8.78
CA GLN A 16 17.83 -13.09 -8.78
C GLN A 16 16.99 -12.71 -7.55
N GLY A 17 15.71 -12.58 -7.73
CA GLY A 17 14.77 -12.22 -6.67
C GLY A 17 13.66 -11.33 -7.18
N VAL A 18 12.84 -10.84 -6.26
CA VAL A 18 11.77 -9.89 -6.59
C VAL A 18 12.39 -8.59 -7.11
N GLY A 19 11.95 -8.16 -8.29
CA GLY A 19 12.41 -6.94 -8.93
C GLY A 19 11.51 -5.74 -8.65
N ILE A 20 12.11 -4.56 -8.53
CA ILE A 20 11.40 -3.29 -8.58
C ILE A 20 11.36 -2.87 -10.06
N ARG A 21 10.16 -2.73 -10.64
CA ARG A 21 9.96 -2.38 -12.04
C ARG A 21 9.73 -0.88 -12.25
N ALA A 22 8.97 -0.27 -11.35
CA ALA A 22 8.64 1.15 -11.41
C ALA A 22 8.42 1.72 -10.02
N VAL A 23 8.59 3.02 -9.89
CA VAL A 23 8.30 3.78 -8.66
C VAL A 23 7.58 5.07 -9.04
N THR A 24 6.52 5.40 -8.32
CA THR A 24 5.85 6.70 -8.41
C THR A 24 5.95 7.42 -7.07
N PHE A 25 6.57 8.57 -7.08
CA PHE A 25 6.61 9.46 -5.92
C PHE A 25 5.26 10.15 -5.77
N GLY A 26 4.61 9.93 -4.63
CA GLY A 26 3.38 10.60 -4.28
C GLY A 26 3.59 12.08 -3.96
N ARG A 27 2.49 12.82 -4.01
CA ARG A 27 2.42 14.20 -3.53
C ARG A 27 1.69 14.25 -2.20
N VAL A 28 2.07 15.19 -1.35
CA VAL A 28 1.33 15.46 -0.12
C VAL A 28 -0.08 15.92 -0.48
N GLN A 29 -1.06 15.33 0.17
CA GLN A 29 -2.47 15.68 0.11
C GLN A 29 -2.93 16.12 1.50
N ASP A 30 -3.70 17.20 1.55
CA ASP A 30 -4.33 17.67 2.76
C ASP A 30 -5.77 18.10 2.44
N LEU A 31 -6.71 17.28 2.82
CA LEU A 31 -8.15 17.53 2.61
C LEU A 31 -8.83 18.06 3.88
N GLY A 32 -8.07 18.57 4.82
CA GLY A 32 -8.62 19.16 6.05
C GLY A 32 -9.09 18.14 7.07
N ILE A 33 -8.72 16.86 6.96
CA ILE A 33 -9.04 15.83 7.96
C ILE A 33 -8.30 16.15 9.26
N ARG A 34 -9.03 16.12 10.39
CA ARG A 34 -8.52 16.44 11.73
C ARG A 34 -8.77 15.34 12.75
N ASP A 35 -9.53 14.32 12.38
CA ASP A 35 -9.85 13.20 13.27
C ASP A 35 -8.67 12.22 13.32
N ILE A 36 -7.96 12.23 14.43
CA ILE A 36 -6.81 11.35 14.69
C ILE A 36 -7.18 9.86 14.78
N ASN A 37 -8.45 9.56 15.01
CA ASN A 37 -8.95 8.18 15.06
C ASN A 37 -9.31 7.65 13.65
N ASN A 38 -9.26 8.50 12.63
CA ASN A 38 -9.58 8.15 11.25
C ASN A 38 -8.47 8.58 10.27
N MET A 39 -7.24 8.17 10.52
CA MET A 39 -6.12 8.47 9.64
C MET A 39 -6.26 7.83 8.25
N GLY A 40 -7.02 6.74 8.12
CA GLY A 40 -7.36 6.15 6.83
C GLY A 40 -8.07 7.15 5.90
N ALA A 41 -8.94 8.01 6.44
CA ALA A 41 -9.59 9.07 5.67
C ALA A 41 -8.60 10.14 5.18
N ALA A 42 -7.54 10.43 5.92
CA ALA A 42 -6.49 11.34 5.48
C ALA A 42 -5.60 10.72 4.39
N MET A 43 -5.28 9.42 4.50
CA MET A 43 -4.34 8.73 3.62
C MET A 43 -4.97 8.23 2.31
N ALA A 44 -6.25 7.86 2.31
CA ALA A 44 -6.92 7.30 1.14
C ALA A 44 -6.86 8.20 -0.11
N PRO A 45 -7.06 9.53 -0.02
CA PRO A 45 -6.92 10.42 -1.17
C PRO A 45 -5.50 10.47 -1.74
N ALA A 46 -4.48 10.44 -0.88
CA ALA A 46 -3.09 10.42 -1.30
C ALA A 46 -2.74 9.12 -2.04
N ALA A 47 -3.25 7.98 -1.54
CA ALA A 47 -3.09 6.69 -2.19
C ALA A 47 -3.80 6.66 -3.56
N ALA A 48 -5.06 7.15 -3.63
CA ALA A 48 -5.82 7.20 -4.87
C ALA A 48 -5.14 8.09 -5.93
N ALA A 49 -4.70 9.28 -5.55
CA ALA A 49 -4.00 10.19 -6.47
C ALA A 49 -2.70 9.58 -7.02
N THR A 50 -1.92 8.91 -6.17
CA THR A 50 -0.67 8.25 -6.60
C THR A 50 -0.95 7.06 -7.51
N PHE A 51 -1.97 6.26 -7.20
CA PHE A 51 -2.38 5.13 -8.02
C PHE A 51 -2.84 5.55 -9.41
N LEU A 52 -3.73 6.55 -9.50
CA LEU A 52 -4.21 7.10 -10.76
C LEU A 52 -3.06 7.65 -11.60
N ARG A 53 -2.13 8.36 -10.96
CA ARG A 53 -0.93 8.88 -11.61
C ARG A 53 -0.07 7.75 -12.17
N TYR A 54 0.16 6.69 -11.41
CA TYR A 54 0.91 5.52 -11.84
C TYR A 54 0.29 4.89 -13.10
N LEU A 55 -1.03 4.62 -13.10
CA LEU A 55 -1.72 4.04 -14.24
C LEU A 55 -1.59 4.90 -15.50
N THR A 56 -1.70 6.23 -15.34
CA THR A 56 -1.54 7.18 -16.44
C THR A 56 -0.12 7.19 -16.99
N ASP A 57 0.89 7.29 -16.11
CA ASP A 57 2.30 7.41 -16.50
C ASP A 57 2.84 6.11 -17.15
N THR A 58 2.31 4.95 -16.75
CA THR A 58 2.71 3.64 -17.28
C THR A 58 1.79 3.10 -18.37
N ASN A 59 0.66 3.77 -18.63
CA ASN A 59 -0.38 3.30 -19.54
C ASN A 59 -0.83 1.85 -19.25
N THR A 60 -1.00 1.53 -17.96
CA THR A 60 -1.44 0.20 -17.49
C THR A 60 -2.84 0.24 -16.92
N GLN A 61 -3.45 -0.94 -16.75
CA GLN A 61 -4.77 -1.11 -16.19
C GLN A 61 -4.70 -1.90 -14.87
N PRO A 62 -5.62 -1.68 -13.91
CA PRO A 62 -5.62 -2.40 -12.63
C PRO A 62 -5.62 -3.92 -12.75
N GLN A 63 -6.21 -4.46 -13.82
CA GLN A 63 -6.33 -5.90 -14.05
C GLN A 63 -5.02 -6.57 -14.46
N GLU A 64 -4.00 -5.79 -14.83
CA GLU A 64 -2.68 -6.31 -15.17
C GLU A 64 -1.86 -6.74 -13.94
N PHE A 65 -2.34 -6.41 -12.74
CA PHE A 65 -1.68 -6.71 -11.48
C PHE A 65 -2.43 -7.77 -10.70
N ASP A 66 -1.69 -8.71 -10.10
CA ASP A 66 -2.29 -9.76 -9.26
C ASP A 66 -2.83 -9.19 -7.94
N ALA A 67 -2.21 -8.14 -7.43
CA ALA A 67 -2.69 -7.41 -6.28
C ALA A 67 -2.29 -5.93 -6.32
N ILE A 68 -3.17 -5.10 -5.79
CA ILE A 68 -2.94 -3.68 -5.48
C ILE A 68 -3.00 -3.57 -3.96
N CYS A 69 -1.84 -3.39 -3.33
CA CYS A 69 -1.69 -3.46 -1.89
C CYS A 69 -1.46 -2.07 -1.30
N THR A 70 -2.36 -1.60 -0.46
CA THR A 70 -2.18 -0.36 0.32
C THR A 70 -1.55 -0.65 1.68
N GLY A 71 -0.88 0.34 2.27
CA GLY A 71 -0.09 0.22 3.49
C GLY A 71 -0.93 -0.10 4.73
N ASP A 72 -1.51 0.91 5.33
CA ASP A 72 -2.29 0.76 6.56
C ASP A 72 -3.53 1.69 6.57
N LEU A 73 -4.26 1.68 5.47
CA LEU A 73 -5.54 2.41 5.36
C LEU A 73 -6.59 1.85 6.32
N GLY A 74 -6.50 0.57 6.64
CA GLY A 74 -7.50 -0.18 7.39
C GLY A 74 -8.82 -0.31 6.64
N HIS A 75 -9.84 -0.85 7.28
CA HIS A 75 -11.14 -1.11 6.63
C HIS A 75 -11.80 0.17 6.11
N VAL A 76 -11.84 1.23 6.92
CA VAL A 76 -12.46 2.51 6.55
C VAL A 76 -11.71 3.20 5.42
N GLY A 77 -10.39 3.35 5.54
CA GLY A 77 -9.59 3.97 4.50
C GLY A 77 -9.54 3.16 3.20
N SER A 78 -9.57 1.83 3.29
CA SER A 78 -9.68 0.94 2.12
C SER A 78 -11.00 1.10 1.38
N GLN A 79 -12.09 1.29 2.11
CA GLN A 79 -13.38 1.58 1.50
C GLN A 79 -13.35 2.92 0.78
N LEU A 80 -12.88 3.98 1.44
CA LEU A 80 -12.75 5.31 0.85
C LEU A 80 -11.84 5.30 -0.40
N PHE A 81 -10.72 4.58 -0.34
CA PHE A 81 -9.84 4.42 -1.49
C PHE A 81 -10.57 3.83 -2.70
N ARG A 82 -11.34 2.74 -2.50
CA ARG A 82 -12.13 2.14 -3.58
C ARG A 82 -13.25 3.06 -4.09
N GLU A 83 -13.91 3.81 -3.21
CA GLU A 83 -14.96 4.77 -3.58
C GLU A 83 -14.39 5.94 -4.41
N LEU A 84 -13.22 6.47 -4.03
CA LEU A 84 -12.53 7.50 -4.80
C LEU A 84 -12.17 7.01 -6.20
N LEU A 85 -11.66 5.79 -6.33
CA LEU A 85 -11.35 5.21 -7.63
C LEU A 85 -12.61 4.87 -8.45
N ALA A 86 -13.67 4.44 -7.80
CA ALA A 86 -14.96 4.20 -8.47
C ALA A 86 -15.55 5.49 -9.05
N ALA A 87 -15.37 6.62 -8.40
CA ALA A 87 -15.76 7.94 -8.94
C ALA A 87 -14.99 8.30 -10.22
N GLU A 88 -13.78 7.79 -10.39
CA GLU A 88 -12.96 7.91 -11.61
C GLU A 88 -13.23 6.76 -12.62
N GLY A 89 -14.26 5.94 -12.39
CA GLY A 89 -14.65 4.84 -13.27
C GLY A 89 -13.84 3.55 -13.09
N LEU A 90 -13.00 3.44 -12.05
CA LEU A 90 -12.15 2.29 -11.79
C LEU A 90 -12.71 1.41 -10.67
N LEU A 91 -13.14 0.19 -11.00
CA LEU A 91 -13.58 -0.80 -10.03
C LEU A 91 -12.47 -1.82 -9.75
N LEU A 92 -11.91 -1.79 -8.54
CA LEU A 92 -10.85 -2.71 -8.13
C LEU A 92 -11.42 -4.01 -7.56
N LYS A 93 -10.99 -5.14 -8.12
CA LYS A 93 -11.31 -6.50 -7.62
C LYS A 93 -10.15 -7.16 -6.87
N ASN A 94 -8.95 -6.63 -7.04
CA ASN A 94 -7.67 -7.16 -6.56
C ASN A 94 -6.99 -6.24 -5.55
N HIS A 95 -7.75 -5.35 -4.90
CA HIS A 95 -7.26 -4.49 -3.84
C HIS A 95 -7.23 -5.24 -2.50
N VAL A 96 -6.11 -5.11 -1.79
CA VAL A 96 -5.89 -5.56 -0.42
C VAL A 96 -5.21 -4.45 0.38
N ASP A 97 -5.36 -4.48 1.69
CA ASP A 97 -4.73 -3.51 2.59
C ASP A 97 -3.95 -4.23 3.68
N CYS A 98 -2.70 -3.81 3.93
CA CYS A 98 -1.83 -4.46 4.92
C CYS A 98 -2.43 -4.39 6.33
N GLY A 99 -3.09 -3.29 6.68
CA GLY A 99 -3.76 -3.14 7.97
C GLY A 99 -4.92 -4.11 8.15
N SER A 100 -5.63 -4.42 7.05
CA SER A 100 -6.71 -5.40 7.04
C SER A 100 -6.21 -6.86 6.99
N LEU A 101 -5.00 -7.09 6.50
CA LEU A 101 -4.42 -8.43 6.39
C LEU A 101 -3.73 -8.92 7.67
N LEU A 102 -3.25 -7.99 8.51
CA LEU A 102 -2.38 -8.35 9.64
C LEU A 102 -3.16 -8.96 10.80
N TYR A 103 -4.40 -8.57 11.00
CA TYR A 103 -5.25 -9.05 12.08
C TYR A 103 -6.55 -9.66 11.54
N ASP A 104 -7.06 -10.65 12.26
CA ASP A 104 -8.38 -11.21 12.00
C ASP A 104 -9.47 -10.31 12.61
N ALA A 105 -10.18 -9.59 11.76
CA ALA A 105 -11.20 -8.64 12.17
C ALA A 105 -12.44 -9.33 12.80
N GLU A 106 -12.70 -10.60 12.50
CA GLU A 106 -13.82 -11.36 13.05
C GLU A 106 -13.47 -11.96 14.41
N GLY A 107 -12.27 -12.47 14.56
CA GLY A 107 -11.79 -13.12 15.79
C GLY A 107 -11.13 -12.18 16.80
N GLN A 108 -10.73 -10.98 16.37
CA GLN A 108 -9.99 -10.01 17.20
C GLN A 108 -10.71 -8.65 17.19
N SER A 109 -10.82 -8.01 18.35
CA SER A 109 -11.44 -6.67 18.46
C SER A 109 -10.50 -5.57 18.00
N VAL A 110 -10.23 -5.52 16.69
CA VAL A 110 -9.24 -4.60 16.09
C VAL A 110 -9.85 -3.43 15.30
N HIS A 111 -11.19 -3.29 15.34
CA HIS A 111 -11.94 -2.22 14.67
C HIS A 111 -11.57 -2.06 13.17
N SER A 112 -10.77 -1.04 12.83
CA SER A 112 -10.37 -0.76 11.46
C SER A 112 -9.13 -1.53 10.99
N GLY A 113 -8.58 -2.44 11.80
CA GLY A 113 -7.41 -3.25 11.48
C GLY A 113 -6.12 -2.75 12.13
N ALA A 114 -4.98 -3.15 11.57
CA ALA A 114 -3.66 -2.74 12.01
C ALA A 114 -3.25 -1.38 11.42
N SER A 115 -2.40 -0.67 12.12
CA SER A 115 -1.78 0.57 11.66
C SER A 115 -0.35 0.72 12.22
N GLY A 116 0.33 1.77 11.83
CA GLY A 116 1.64 2.14 12.33
C GLY A 116 2.80 1.72 11.43
N PRO A 117 4.01 2.23 11.68
CA PRO A 117 5.14 2.14 10.76
C PRO A 117 5.61 0.71 10.47
N GLY A 118 5.37 -0.24 11.38
CA GLY A 118 5.72 -1.64 11.18
C GLY A 118 4.69 -2.46 10.40
N CYS A 119 3.45 -1.98 10.25
CA CYS A 119 2.35 -2.74 9.68
C CYS A 119 2.63 -3.18 8.24
N CYS A 120 2.82 -2.22 7.34
CA CYS A 120 3.05 -2.53 5.93
C CYS A 120 4.38 -3.24 5.70
N ALA A 121 5.43 -2.94 6.49
CA ALA A 121 6.71 -3.61 6.39
C ALA A 121 6.61 -5.11 6.75
N ALA A 122 5.84 -5.45 7.79
CA ALA A 122 5.62 -6.84 8.18
C ALA A 122 4.87 -7.63 7.09
N VAL A 123 3.81 -7.04 6.52
CA VAL A 123 3.05 -7.68 5.44
C VAL A 123 3.88 -7.76 4.16
N LEU A 124 4.63 -6.73 3.81
CA LEU A 124 5.51 -6.74 2.65
C LEU A 124 6.53 -7.88 2.76
N CYS A 125 7.30 -7.91 3.87
CA CYS A 125 8.38 -8.88 4.06
C CYS A 125 7.89 -10.30 4.36
N GLY A 126 6.81 -10.44 5.14
CA GLY A 126 6.30 -11.74 5.58
C GLY A 126 5.30 -12.41 4.64
N HIS A 127 4.64 -11.63 3.79
CA HIS A 127 3.54 -12.14 2.95
C HIS A 127 3.75 -11.86 1.45
N LEU A 128 3.93 -10.60 1.05
CA LEU A 128 3.96 -10.23 -0.37
C LEU A 128 5.24 -10.71 -1.06
N LEU A 129 6.42 -10.39 -0.52
CA LEU A 129 7.70 -10.79 -1.12
C LEU A 129 7.84 -12.32 -1.22
N PRO A 130 7.52 -13.13 -0.20
CA PRO A 130 7.55 -14.58 -0.33
C PRO A 130 6.58 -15.15 -1.38
N ARG A 131 5.44 -14.52 -1.60
CA ARG A 131 4.49 -14.94 -2.65
C ARG A 131 5.00 -14.62 -4.05
N LEU A 132 5.63 -13.45 -4.23
CA LEU A 132 6.30 -13.08 -5.47
C LEU A 132 7.49 -14.00 -5.76
N GLU A 133 8.33 -14.31 -4.77
CA GLU A 133 9.46 -15.21 -4.92
C GLU A 133 9.04 -16.64 -5.35
N ARG A 134 7.94 -17.15 -4.78
CA ARG A 134 7.38 -18.46 -5.15
C ARG A 134 6.51 -18.41 -6.41
N ARG A 135 6.41 -17.25 -7.06
CA ARG A 135 5.56 -17.02 -8.25
C ARG A 135 4.07 -17.30 -8.01
N GLY A 136 3.61 -17.25 -6.78
CA GLY A 136 2.19 -17.23 -6.46
C GLY A 136 1.49 -15.95 -6.92
N GLN A 137 2.28 -14.90 -7.15
CA GLN A 137 1.91 -13.64 -7.80
C GLN A 137 3.05 -13.24 -8.73
N ARG A 138 2.74 -12.52 -9.83
CA ARG A 138 3.73 -12.07 -10.82
C ARG A 138 4.03 -10.59 -10.73
N ARG A 139 2.99 -9.76 -10.56
CA ARG A 139 3.09 -8.30 -10.50
C ARG A 139 2.18 -7.77 -9.39
N VAL A 140 2.76 -6.99 -8.49
CA VAL A 140 2.04 -6.38 -7.38
C VAL A 140 2.36 -4.89 -7.33
N LEU A 141 1.36 -4.06 -7.15
CA LEU A 141 1.53 -2.66 -6.79
C LEU A 141 1.48 -2.53 -5.27
N PHE A 142 2.50 -1.94 -4.70
CA PHE A 142 2.59 -1.67 -3.27
C PHE A 142 2.59 -0.16 -3.03
N LEU A 143 1.54 0.33 -2.37
CA LEU A 143 1.35 1.75 -2.01
C LEU A 143 1.68 1.95 -0.53
N ALA A 144 2.86 2.45 -0.24
CA ALA A 144 3.23 2.85 1.12
C ALA A 144 2.47 4.12 1.50
N THR A 145 1.61 4.03 2.51
CA THR A 145 0.79 5.13 2.99
C THR A 145 1.39 5.75 4.26
N GLY A 146 1.24 7.05 4.42
CA GLY A 146 1.69 7.76 5.61
C GLY A 146 0.90 9.04 5.85
N ALA A 147 0.70 9.37 7.11
CA ALA A 147 0.07 10.60 7.55
C ALA A 147 0.94 11.26 8.62
N LEU A 148 1.05 12.58 8.57
CA LEU A 148 1.84 13.36 9.52
C LEU A 148 0.93 13.97 10.59
N MET A 149 1.09 13.49 11.81
CA MET A 149 0.42 14.04 12.99
C MET A 149 1.39 14.06 14.17
N SER A 150 1.40 15.14 14.93
CA SER A 150 2.14 15.30 16.17
C SER A 150 1.23 15.79 17.28
N GLN A 151 1.67 15.68 18.53
CA GLN A 151 0.93 16.26 19.66
C GLN A 151 0.71 17.77 19.48
N THR A 152 1.70 18.46 18.95
CA THR A 152 1.61 19.91 18.71
C THR A 152 0.54 20.25 17.68
N THR A 153 0.56 19.60 16.50
CA THR A 153 -0.42 19.85 15.45
C THR A 153 -1.83 19.45 15.87
N PHE A 154 -1.96 18.37 16.66
CA PHE A 154 -3.24 17.98 17.24
C PHE A 154 -3.81 19.04 18.21
N LEU A 155 -3.00 19.53 19.13
CA LEU A 155 -3.42 20.58 20.09
C LEU A 155 -3.76 21.91 19.40
N GLN A 156 -3.09 22.21 18.29
CA GLN A 156 -3.35 23.38 17.44
C GLN A 156 -4.55 23.19 16.52
N LYS A 157 -5.16 22.00 16.52
CA LYS A 157 -6.29 21.64 15.65
C LYS A 157 -5.95 21.76 14.16
N GLU A 158 -4.70 21.51 13.81
CA GLU A 158 -4.27 21.44 12.41
C GLU A 158 -4.86 20.21 11.70
N SER A 159 -4.90 20.26 10.39
CA SER A 159 -5.24 19.11 9.56
C SER A 159 -4.10 18.09 9.51
N ILE A 160 -4.42 16.88 9.04
CA ILE A 160 -3.49 15.75 8.94
C ILE A 160 -3.10 15.58 7.47
N PRO A 161 -1.96 16.15 7.03
CA PRO A 161 -1.46 15.91 5.69
C PRO A 161 -1.00 14.47 5.53
N ALA A 162 -1.22 13.91 4.36
CA ALA A 162 -0.86 12.53 4.05
C ALA A 162 -0.13 12.40 2.72
N ILE A 163 0.59 11.31 2.55
CA ILE A 163 1.32 10.99 1.33
C ILE A 163 1.25 9.48 1.08
N SER A 164 1.34 9.07 -0.18
CA SER A 164 1.54 7.67 -0.55
C SER A 164 2.53 7.57 -1.70
N HIS A 165 3.54 6.73 -1.55
CA HIS A 165 4.45 6.35 -2.63
C HIS A 165 4.06 4.98 -3.15
N LEU A 166 4.26 4.73 -4.45
CA LEU A 166 3.94 3.46 -5.08
C LEU A 166 5.19 2.80 -5.65
N VAL A 167 5.30 1.49 -5.42
CA VAL A 167 6.34 0.64 -6.00
C VAL A 167 5.68 -0.52 -6.73
N GLU A 168 6.06 -0.76 -7.98
CA GLU A 168 5.73 -1.97 -8.69
C GLU A 168 6.78 -3.04 -8.39
N LEU A 169 6.31 -4.16 -7.87
CA LEU A 169 7.09 -5.35 -7.56
C LEU A 169 6.76 -6.46 -8.55
N ALA A 170 7.77 -7.13 -9.08
CA ALA A 170 7.60 -8.26 -9.99
C ALA A 170 8.34 -9.49 -9.49
N ALA A 171 7.73 -10.66 -9.71
CA ALA A 171 8.37 -11.95 -9.47
C ALA A 171 9.68 -12.08 -10.26
N PRO A 172 10.62 -12.92 -9.81
CA PRO A 172 11.84 -13.23 -10.56
C PRO A 172 11.53 -13.70 -11.98
N GLU A 173 12.34 -13.28 -12.95
CA GLU A 173 12.23 -13.79 -14.32
C GLU A 173 12.50 -15.29 -14.38
N GLU A 174 11.84 -15.99 -15.32
CA GLU A 174 12.15 -17.39 -15.57
C GLU A 174 13.57 -17.47 -16.11
N GLN A 175 14.39 -18.25 -15.46
CA GLN A 175 15.63 -18.69 -16.10
C GLN A 175 15.18 -19.61 -17.26
N ASN A 176 15.20 -19.08 -18.49
CA ASN A 176 15.20 -19.94 -19.63
C ASN A 176 16.43 -20.82 -19.49
N GLY A 177 16.22 -22.07 -19.09
CA GLY A 177 17.26 -23.08 -19.09
C GLY A 177 17.83 -23.16 -20.50
N GLY A 178 18.94 -22.45 -20.72
CA GLY A 178 19.73 -22.62 -21.93
C GLY A 178 20.20 -24.07 -21.92
N ASN A 179 19.58 -24.91 -22.71
CA ASN A 179 20.14 -26.16 -23.15
C ASN A 179 21.40 -25.81 -23.96
N THR A 180 22.55 -25.97 -23.33
CA THR A 180 23.82 -26.17 -24.03
C THR A 180 24.12 -27.63 -24.11
#